data_c1b320deeefe5719e208bfff17a096b7
#
_entry.id   c1b320deeefe5719e208bfff17a096b7
#
_cell.length_a   1.000
_cell.length_b   1.000
_cell.length_c   1.000
_cell.angle_alpha   90.00
_cell.angle_beta   90.00
_cell.angle_gamma   90.00
#
_symmetry.space_group_name_H-M   'P 1'
#
loop_
_entity.id
_entity.type
_entity.pdbx_description
1 polymer ?
#
loop_
_entity_poly.entity_id
_entity_poly.type
_entity_poly.pdbx_seq_one_letter_code
_entity_poly.pdbx_strand_id
1 'polypeptide(L)'
;MAELIPLLVHLQKPGYCGRIHVDRFSPLFTNAELGIAEPRPAAAYFYLYPLTPERLGNLAYFFEFDYTDRREPARYAGAVVEEVARWPEWTDEKRPRLDLFQTDSIVLITDTRACALKPSFVLTGLDAKIYLGCDTAQTPRSVARLLGNAVSEMGVHSVLESFRDARLMAEMDGRYLSLAVWRNRAAREQQVSVPLMQPLRNRDRPST
;
A
#
# COMPACT_ATOMS: atom_id res chain seq x y z
N MET A 1 12.10 1.09 -0.71
CA MET A 1 11.06 0.16 -0.18
C MET A 1 11.38 -0.31 1.23
N ALA A 2 12.60 -0.78 1.55
CA ALA A 2 12.96 -1.19 2.92
C ALA A 2 12.71 -0.08 3.95
N GLU A 3 13.01 1.18 3.63
CA GLU A 3 12.78 2.34 4.48
C GLU A 3 11.30 2.61 4.83
N LEU A 4 10.37 2.09 4.03
CA LEU A 4 8.93 2.23 4.29
C LEU A 4 8.43 1.21 5.32
N ILE A 5 9.10 0.07 5.47
CA ILE A 5 8.64 -1.02 6.34
C ILE A 5 8.44 -0.59 7.79
N PRO A 6 9.36 0.17 8.43
CA PRO A 6 9.15 0.67 9.77
C PRO A 6 7.90 1.55 9.94
N LEU A 7 7.46 2.22 8.86
CA LEU A 7 6.25 3.03 8.86
C LEU A 7 4.97 2.20 8.83
N LEU A 8 5.06 0.92 8.43
CA LEU A 8 3.92 0.04 8.18
C LEU A 8 3.70 -1.00 9.28
N VAL A 9 4.55 -1.06 10.32
CA VAL A 9 4.51 -2.11 11.35
C VAL A 9 3.23 -2.16 12.18
N HIS A 10 2.35 -1.18 12.08
CA HIS A 10 1.00 -1.18 12.65
C HIS A 10 -0.01 -1.98 11.83
N LEU A 11 0.35 -2.34 10.60
CA LEU A 11 -0.45 -3.20 9.72
C LEU A 11 -0.15 -4.68 9.99
N GLN A 12 -0.85 -5.57 9.34
CA GLN A 12 -0.57 -6.99 9.41
C GLN A 12 0.77 -7.31 8.75
N LYS A 13 1.60 -8.11 9.45
CA LYS A 13 2.85 -8.62 8.88
C LYS A 13 2.57 -9.43 7.62
N PRO A 14 3.34 -9.26 6.54
CA PRO A 14 3.27 -10.14 5.38
C PRO A 14 3.49 -11.60 5.78
N GLY A 15 2.60 -12.50 5.32
CA GLY A 15 2.72 -13.92 5.62
C GLY A 15 3.94 -14.58 4.98
N TYR A 16 4.47 -13.97 3.91
CA TYR A 16 5.67 -14.44 3.21
C TYR A 16 6.43 -13.27 2.58
N CYS A 17 7.73 -13.31 2.68
CA CYS A 17 8.64 -12.41 1.98
C CYS A 17 9.84 -13.21 1.49
N GLY A 18 9.90 -13.48 0.20
CA GLY A 18 10.96 -14.30 -0.40
C GLY A 18 10.84 -14.41 -1.91
N ARG A 19 11.46 -15.45 -2.46
CA ARG A 19 11.41 -15.70 -3.91
C ARG A 19 9.96 -16.00 -4.31
N ILE A 20 9.52 -15.44 -5.44
CA ILE A 20 8.19 -15.77 -5.99
C ILE A 20 8.08 -17.27 -6.28
N HIS A 21 6.86 -17.80 -6.21
CA HIS A 21 6.54 -19.15 -6.62
C HIS A 21 5.97 -19.14 -8.03
N VAL A 22 6.33 -20.16 -8.81
CA VAL A 22 5.71 -20.39 -10.12
C VAL A 22 4.78 -21.59 -9.98
N ASP A 23 3.50 -21.29 -10.00
CA ASP A 23 2.43 -22.28 -9.90
C ASP A 23 1.94 -22.64 -11.31
N ARG A 24 1.56 -23.88 -11.52
CA ARG A 24 0.93 -24.32 -12.76
C ARG A 24 -0.31 -23.46 -13.04
N PHE A 25 -0.47 -23.06 -14.29
CA PHE A 25 -1.53 -22.18 -14.77
C PHE A 25 -1.46 -20.70 -14.31
N SER A 26 -0.49 -20.32 -13.49
CA SER A 26 -0.26 -18.91 -13.17
C SER A 26 0.22 -18.14 -14.42
N PRO A 27 0.07 -16.81 -14.48
CA PRO A 27 0.65 -16.02 -15.55
C PRO A 27 2.16 -16.21 -15.68
N LEU A 28 2.88 -16.42 -14.57
CA LEU A 28 4.31 -16.67 -14.55
C LEU A 28 4.68 -18.01 -15.21
N PHE A 29 3.78 -18.99 -15.18
CA PHE A 29 3.98 -20.29 -15.83
C PHE A 29 3.62 -20.27 -17.32
N THR A 30 2.60 -19.49 -17.68
CA THR A 30 2.02 -19.53 -19.04
C THR A 30 2.57 -18.44 -19.96
N ASN A 31 3.11 -17.33 -19.43
CA ASN A 31 3.62 -16.21 -20.22
C ASN A 31 5.13 -16.08 -20.12
N ALA A 32 5.82 -16.48 -21.19
CA ALA A 32 7.29 -16.42 -21.30
C ALA A 32 7.85 -14.98 -21.24
N GLU A 33 7.04 -13.95 -21.55
CA GLU A 33 7.47 -12.54 -21.52
C GLU A 33 7.71 -12.02 -20.10
N LEU A 34 7.20 -12.73 -19.08
CA LEU A 34 7.42 -12.38 -17.66
C LEU A 34 8.80 -12.74 -17.13
N GLY A 35 9.68 -13.24 -18.01
CA GLY A 35 11.10 -13.43 -17.69
C GLY A 35 11.40 -14.67 -16.84
N ILE A 36 10.52 -15.67 -16.87
CA ILE A 36 10.74 -16.99 -16.25
C ILE A 36 11.36 -17.91 -17.31
N ALA A 37 12.52 -18.47 -17.02
CA ALA A 37 13.19 -19.45 -17.86
C ALA A 37 13.00 -20.86 -17.30
N GLU A 38 12.73 -21.79 -18.22
CA GLU A 38 12.76 -23.25 -18.00
C GLU A 38 12.13 -23.70 -16.67
N PRO A 39 10.82 -23.50 -16.46
CA PRO A 39 10.18 -23.97 -15.22
C PRO A 39 10.30 -25.50 -15.13
N ARG A 40 10.86 -25.98 -14.02
CA ARG A 40 11.05 -27.40 -13.73
C ARG A 40 10.29 -27.77 -12.45
N PRO A 41 9.74 -28.99 -12.32
CA PRO A 41 9.06 -29.42 -11.10
C PRO A 41 9.95 -29.15 -9.86
N ALA A 42 9.36 -28.62 -8.79
CA ALA A 42 10.08 -28.39 -7.55
C ALA A 42 10.73 -29.67 -7.03
N ALA A 43 11.94 -29.58 -6.49
CA ALA A 43 12.75 -30.73 -6.05
C ALA A 43 11.99 -31.69 -5.12
N ALA A 44 11.06 -31.18 -4.31
CA ALA A 44 10.25 -31.99 -3.40
C ALA A 44 9.48 -33.11 -4.12
N TYR A 45 9.04 -32.90 -5.37
CA TYR A 45 8.29 -33.92 -6.12
C TYR A 45 9.13 -35.16 -6.40
N PHE A 46 10.42 -35.04 -6.61
CA PHE A 46 11.32 -36.17 -6.88
C PHE A 46 11.51 -37.08 -5.66
N TYR A 47 11.30 -36.55 -4.45
CA TYR A 47 11.33 -37.33 -3.22
C TYR A 47 10.01 -38.04 -2.91
N LEU A 48 8.89 -37.43 -3.35
CA LEU A 48 7.55 -37.94 -3.06
C LEU A 48 7.06 -38.96 -4.09
N TYR A 49 7.50 -38.84 -5.35
CA TYR A 49 6.97 -39.64 -6.45
C TYR A 49 8.10 -40.31 -7.26
N PRO A 50 8.12 -41.63 -7.37
CA PRO A 50 9.13 -42.36 -8.18
C PRO A 50 8.75 -42.29 -9.68
N LEU A 51 8.68 -41.10 -10.24
CA LEU A 51 8.33 -40.83 -11.61
C LEU A 51 9.48 -40.20 -12.38
N THR A 52 9.46 -40.36 -13.71
CA THR A 52 10.42 -39.63 -14.56
C THR A 52 10.20 -38.13 -14.53
N PRO A 53 11.22 -37.30 -14.79
CA PRO A 53 11.08 -35.83 -14.84
C PRO A 53 9.94 -35.35 -15.74
N GLU A 54 9.72 -36.01 -16.90
CA GLU A 54 8.63 -35.68 -17.82
C GLU A 54 7.26 -35.91 -17.20
N ARG A 55 7.09 -37.05 -16.52
CA ARG A 55 5.83 -37.36 -15.83
C ARG A 55 5.59 -36.44 -14.64
N LEU A 56 6.67 -36.10 -13.90
CA LEU A 56 6.60 -35.09 -12.86
C LEU A 56 6.26 -33.72 -13.43
N GLY A 57 6.79 -33.36 -14.59
CA GLY A 57 6.41 -32.16 -15.33
C GLY A 57 4.91 -32.03 -15.59
N ASN A 58 4.21 -33.17 -15.81
CA ASN A 58 2.77 -33.20 -16.01
C ASN A 58 1.96 -33.20 -14.72
N LEU A 59 2.53 -33.70 -13.61
CA LEU A 59 1.88 -33.83 -12.31
C LEU A 59 2.07 -32.61 -11.42
N ALA A 60 3.27 -32.03 -11.44
CA ALA A 60 3.65 -30.96 -10.50
C ALA A 60 2.78 -29.73 -10.64
N TYR A 61 2.48 -29.10 -9.51
CA TYR A 61 1.81 -27.81 -9.42
C TYR A 61 2.81 -26.68 -9.16
N PHE A 62 3.84 -26.93 -8.35
CA PHE A 62 4.90 -25.96 -8.02
C PHE A 62 6.16 -26.20 -8.84
N PHE A 63 6.72 -25.10 -9.35
CA PHE A 63 7.91 -25.14 -10.21
C PHE A 63 9.03 -24.27 -9.64
N GLU A 64 10.24 -24.78 -9.74
CA GLU A 64 11.47 -24.01 -9.64
C GLU A 64 11.79 -23.42 -11.01
N PHE A 65 12.50 -22.29 -11.02
CA PHE A 65 12.79 -21.57 -12.24
C PHE A 65 14.03 -20.70 -12.08
N ASP A 66 14.56 -20.27 -13.19
CA ASP A 66 15.57 -19.22 -13.27
C ASP A 66 15.00 -18.00 -14.01
N TYR A 67 15.57 -16.83 -13.78
CA TYR A 67 15.18 -15.64 -14.56
C TYR A 67 15.93 -15.61 -15.89
N THR A 68 15.27 -15.23 -16.98
CA THR A 68 15.87 -15.12 -18.31
C THR A 68 17.04 -14.14 -18.34
N ASP A 69 16.99 -13.07 -17.54
CA ASP A 69 18.05 -12.08 -17.39
C ASP A 69 19.07 -12.42 -16.28
N ARG A 70 18.97 -13.63 -15.70
CA ARG A 70 19.85 -14.13 -14.63
C ARG A 70 19.90 -13.23 -13.39
N ARG A 71 18.87 -12.40 -13.17
CA ARG A 71 18.81 -11.58 -11.95
C ARG A 71 18.80 -12.43 -10.69
N GLU A 72 19.46 -11.94 -9.67
CA GLU A 72 19.49 -12.58 -8.35
C GLU A 72 18.69 -11.74 -7.35
N PRO A 73 17.46 -12.14 -6.99
CA PRO A 73 16.59 -11.36 -6.09
C PRO A 73 17.25 -11.01 -4.74
N ALA A 74 18.09 -11.89 -4.21
CA ALA A 74 18.81 -11.63 -2.96
C ALA A 74 19.66 -10.35 -2.99
N ARG A 75 20.16 -9.93 -4.14
CA ARG A 75 21.00 -8.73 -4.27
C ARG A 75 20.21 -7.43 -4.10
N TYR A 76 18.94 -7.38 -4.53
CA TYR A 76 18.13 -6.16 -4.47
C TYR A 76 17.00 -6.23 -3.46
N ALA A 77 16.56 -7.41 -3.05
CA ALA A 77 15.49 -7.60 -2.08
C ALA A 77 15.98 -7.87 -0.66
N GLY A 78 17.29 -8.11 -0.45
CA GLY A 78 17.84 -8.49 0.85
C GLY A 78 17.43 -7.56 1.98
N ALA A 79 17.58 -6.25 1.79
CA ALA A 79 17.19 -5.26 2.79
C ALA A 79 15.68 -5.30 3.12
N VAL A 80 14.82 -5.57 2.14
CA VAL A 80 13.37 -5.72 2.36
C VAL A 80 13.07 -6.97 3.17
N VAL A 81 13.71 -8.09 2.83
CA VAL A 81 13.56 -9.37 3.54
C VAL A 81 14.00 -9.23 5.00
N GLU A 82 15.13 -8.57 5.25
CA GLU A 82 15.63 -8.31 6.60
C GLU A 82 14.66 -7.44 7.42
N GLU A 83 14.13 -6.36 6.84
CA GLU A 83 13.17 -5.50 7.54
C GLU A 83 11.84 -6.24 7.81
N VAL A 84 11.35 -7.06 6.88
CA VAL A 84 10.17 -7.89 7.11
C VAL A 84 10.44 -8.95 8.18
N ALA A 85 11.65 -9.52 8.25
CA ALA A 85 12.01 -10.45 9.31
C ALA A 85 12.03 -9.78 10.71
N ARG A 86 12.43 -8.51 10.76
CA ARG A 86 12.38 -7.69 12.00
C ARG A 86 10.97 -7.23 12.38
N TRP A 87 10.00 -7.36 11.45
CA TRP A 87 8.61 -6.99 11.74
C TRP A 87 8.06 -7.89 12.86
N PRO A 88 7.76 -7.32 14.04
CA PRO A 88 7.43 -8.12 15.19
C PRO A 88 6.10 -8.87 15.00
N GLU A 89 5.96 -9.99 15.65
CA GLU A 89 4.67 -10.65 15.82
C GLU A 89 3.91 -9.99 16.97
N TRP A 90 2.64 -9.69 16.75
CA TRP A 90 1.84 -8.99 17.74
C TRP A 90 0.75 -9.87 18.33
N THR A 91 0.51 -9.69 19.61
CA THR A 91 -0.82 -9.93 20.19
C THR A 91 -1.61 -8.63 20.05
N ASP A 92 -2.93 -8.69 19.96
CA ASP A 92 -3.79 -7.50 19.78
C ASP A 92 -3.53 -6.40 20.82
N GLU A 93 -3.13 -6.77 22.04
CA GLU A 93 -2.82 -5.84 23.13
C GLU A 93 -1.51 -5.07 22.91
N LYS A 94 -0.52 -5.68 22.25
CA LYS A 94 0.82 -5.10 22.06
C LYS A 94 1.07 -4.58 20.64
N ARG A 95 0.05 -4.60 19.80
CA ARG A 95 0.16 -4.13 18.42
C ARG A 95 0.45 -2.64 18.38
N PRO A 96 1.49 -2.18 17.66
CA PRO A 96 1.67 -0.77 17.36
C PRO A 96 0.45 -0.25 16.63
N ARG A 97 0.10 0.98 16.89
CA ARG A 97 -1.08 1.62 16.30
C ARG A 97 -0.68 2.90 15.61
N LEU A 98 -1.28 3.13 14.49
CA LEU A 98 -1.40 4.42 13.84
C LEU A 98 -2.88 4.54 13.48
N ASP A 99 -3.66 5.01 14.43
CA ASP A 99 -5.11 5.05 14.36
C ASP A 99 -5.59 6.48 14.04
N LEU A 100 -6.61 6.59 13.21
CA LEU A 100 -7.29 7.82 12.89
C LEU A 100 -8.71 7.78 13.45
N PHE A 101 -9.07 8.85 14.15
CA PHE A 101 -10.42 9.14 14.59
C PHE A 101 -10.85 10.51 14.09
N GLN A 102 -12.01 10.61 13.46
CA GLN A 102 -12.54 11.85 12.92
C GLN A 102 -13.82 12.25 13.65
N THR A 103 -13.93 13.55 13.96
CA THR A 103 -15.17 14.24 14.33
C THR A 103 -15.50 15.27 13.24
N ASP A 104 -16.59 16.02 13.42
CA ASP A 104 -17.02 17.04 12.45
C ASP A 104 -15.96 18.12 12.19
N SER A 105 -15.09 18.42 13.16
CA SER A 105 -14.15 19.54 13.10
C SER A 105 -12.67 19.15 13.17
N ILE A 106 -12.34 17.95 13.65
CA ILE A 106 -10.96 17.53 13.87
C ILE A 106 -10.70 16.11 13.41
N VAL A 107 -9.46 15.84 13.04
CA VAL A 107 -8.88 14.51 12.85
C VAL A 107 -7.83 14.30 13.92
N LEU A 108 -8.02 13.31 14.78
CA LEU A 108 -7.07 12.88 15.78
C LEU A 108 -6.34 11.65 15.26
N ILE A 109 -5.02 11.70 15.21
CA ILE A 109 -4.16 10.56 14.88
C ILE A 109 -3.40 10.18 16.14
N THR A 110 -3.46 8.90 16.53
CA THR A 110 -2.68 8.32 17.63
C THR A 110 -1.61 7.42 17.06
N ASP A 111 -0.35 7.62 17.43
CA ASP A 111 0.80 6.86 16.94
C ASP A 111 1.59 6.25 18.10
N THR A 112 1.62 4.91 18.15
CA THR A 112 2.38 4.13 19.15
C THR A 112 3.49 3.29 18.50
N ARG A 113 3.78 3.52 17.22
CA ARG A 113 4.88 2.83 16.52
C ARG A 113 6.23 3.26 17.10
N ALA A 114 7.22 2.36 17.05
CA ALA A 114 8.57 2.69 17.51
C ALA A 114 9.21 3.86 16.73
N CYS A 115 8.75 4.08 15.49
CA CYS A 115 9.20 5.19 14.65
C CYS A 115 8.45 6.51 14.89
N ALA A 116 7.44 6.54 15.78
CA ALA A 116 6.63 7.74 16.03
C ALA A 116 7.48 8.91 16.54
N LEU A 117 7.27 10.09 15.96
CA LEU A 117 7.90 11.33 16.43
C LEU A 117 7.11 11.96 17.59
N LYS A 118 5.79 11.74 17.63
CA LYS A 118 4.87 12.20 18.67
C LYS A 118 3.79 11.14 18.88
N PRO A 119 3.25 11.03 20.09
CA PRO A 119 2.20 10.03 20.40
C PRO A 119 0.84 10.36 19.78
N SER A 120 0.60 11.64 19.42
CA SER A 120 -0.65 12.06 18.82
C SER A 120 -0.50 13.33 17.99
N PHE A 121 -1.41 13.49 17.02
CA PHE A 121 -1.53 14.67 16.16
C PHE A 121 -3.00 15.06 16.08
N VAL A 122 -3.27 16.37 16.14
CA VAL A 122 -4.60 16.94 15.93
C VAL A 122 -4.54 17.76 14.66
N LEU A 123 -5.27 17.33 13.64
CA LEU A 123 -5.37 18.04 12.36
C LEU A 123 -6.73 18.73 12.29
N THR A 124 -6.72 19.97 11.80
CA THR A 124 -7.93 20.80 11.63
C THR A 124 -7.96 21.44 10.25
N GLY A 125 -9.14 21.91 9.84
CA GLY A 125 -9.30 22.73 8.65
C GLY A 125 -8.68 22.11 7.39
N LEU A 126 -7.70 22.80 6.82
CA LEU A 126 -7.04 22.40 5.57
C LEU A 126 -6.18 21.15 5.72
N ASP A 127 -5.40 21.06 6.81
CA ASP A 127 -4.50 19.93 7.07
C ASP A 127 -5.28 18.63 7.18
N ALA A 128 -6.43 18.66 7.88
CA ALA A 128 -7.31 17.50 7.97
C ALA A 128 -7.83 17.08 6.58
N LYS A 129 -8.26 18.04 5.76
CA LYS A 129 -8.77 17.75 4.40
C LYS A 129 -7.69 17.19 3.48
N ILE A 130 -6.47 17.73 3.53
CA ILE A 130 -5.33 17.23 2.75
C ILE A 130 -4.99 15.80 3.17
N TYR A 131 -4.89 15.56 4.49
CA TYR A 131 -4.57 14.24 5.01
C TYR A 131 -5.59 13.19 4.60
N LEU A 132 -6.89 13.49 4.80
CA LEU A 132 -7.99 12.61 4.43
C LEU A 132 -8.11 12.41 2.91
N GLY A 133 -7.77 13.42 2.12
CA GLY A 133 -7.73 13.33 0.66
C GLY A 133 -6.72 12.31 0.14
N CYS A 134 -5.76 11.91 0.95
CA CYS A 134 -4.73 10.92 0.64
C CYS A 134 -5.04 9.51 1.19
N ASP A 135 -6.29 9.17 1.51
CA ASP A 135 -6.71 7.79 1.86
C ASP A 135 -6.48 6.80 0.68
N THR A 136 -6.29 7.32 -0.50
CA THR A 136 -5.74 6.65 -1.68
C THR A 136 -4.55 7.44 -2.19
N ALA A 137 -3.60 6.78 -2.86
CA ALA A 137 -2.37 7.41 -3.32
C ALA A 137 -2.64 8.58 -4.29
N GLN A 138 -2.30 9.81 -3.91
CA GLN A 138 -2.59 11.06 -4.61
C GLN A 138 -1.33 11.86 -4.92
N THR A 139 -1.36 12.61 -6.02
CA THR A 139 -0.36 13.64 -6.29
C THR A 139 -0.78 14.97 -5.66
N PRO A 140 0.16 15.92 -5.37
CA PRO A 140 -0.18 17.25 -4.87
C PRO A 140 -1.22 17.96 -5.74
N ARG A 141 -1.09 17.82 -7.05
CA ARG A 141 -2.03 18.37 -8.04
C ARG A 141 -3.43 17.77 -7.92
N SER A 142 -3.55 16.47 -7.70
CA SER A 142 -4.86 15.83 -7.54
C SER A 142 -5.54 16.28 -6.25
N VAL A 143 -4.78 16.39 -5.15
CA VAL A 143 -5.30 16.91 -3.87
C VAL A 143 -5.75 18.37 -3.99
N ALA A 144 -4.97 19.24 -4.66
CA ALA A 144 -5.38 20.63 -4.91
C ALA A 144 -6.72 20.72 -5.67
N ARG A 145 -6.92 19.86 -6.67
CA ARG A 145 -8.21 19.77 -7.39
C ARG A 145 -9.36 19.29 -6.50
N LEU A 146 -9.12 18.27 -5.65
CA LEU A 146 -10.13 17.79 -4.68
C LEU A 146 -10.58 18.91 -3.73
N LEU A 147 -9.68 19.84 -3.42
CA LEU A 147 -9.97 21.02 -2.58
C LEU A 147 -10.55 22.22 -3.38
N GLY A 148 -10.96 22.00 -4.63
CA GLY A 148 -11.52 23.06 -5.49
C GLY A 148 -10.49 24.14 -5.86
N ASN A 149 -9.20 23.81 -5.85
CA ASN A 149 -8.07 24.74 -6.07
C ASN A 149 -8.04 25.94 -5.08
N ALA A 150 -8.64 25.78 -3.91
CA ALA A 150 -8.57 26.79 -2.84
C ALA A 150 -7.14 27.00 -2.31
N VAL A 151 -6.24 26.03 -2.60
CA VAL A 151 -4.81 26.05 -2.25
C VAL A 151 -4.01 25.70 -3.49
N SER A 152 -2.88 26.37 -3.67
CA SER A 152 -1.96 26.05 -4.76
C SER A 152 -1.37 24.65 -4.61
N GLU A 153 -0.99 24.04 -5.74
CA GLU A 153 -0.29 22.75 -5.75
C GLU A 153 0.96 22.75 -4.86
N MET A 154 1.73 23.86 -4.88
CA MET A 154 2.91 24.02 -4.06
C MET A 154 2.56 24.09 -2.56
N GLY A 155 1.48 24.76 -2.19
CA GLY A 155 0.99 24.81 -0.80
C GLY A 155 0.55 23.43 -0.31
N VAL A 156 -0.18 22.67 -1.13
CA VAL A 156 -0.53 21.27 -0.83
C VAL A 156 0.73 20.42 -0.69
N HIS A 157 1.69 20.53 -1.61
CA HIS A 157 2.93 19.78 -1.55
C HIS A 157 3.71 20.03 -0.24
N SER A 158 3.82 21.29 0.20
CA SER A 158 4.49 21.62 1.46
C SER A 158 3.82 20.94 2.67
N VAL A 159 2.50 20.86 2.71
CA VAL A 159 1.76 20.18 3.78
C VAL A 159 1.98 18.67 3.71
N LEU A 160 1.93 18.08 2.52
CA LEU A 160 2.18 16.64 2.33
C LEU A 160 3.60 16.24 2.76
N GLU A 161 4.60 17.05 2.43
CA GLU A 161 5.97 16.86 2.89
C GLU A 161 6.07 16.90 4.43
N SER A 162 5.35 17.83 5.08
CA SER A 162 5.34 17.91 6.54
C SER A 162 4.75 16.64 7.18
N PHE A 163 3.73 16.04 6.56
CA PHE A 163 3.15 14.78 7.01
C PHE A 163 4.07 13.58 6.73
N ARG A 164 4.79 13.57 5.61
CA ARG A 164 5.83 12.57 5.34
C ARG A 164 6.94 12.64 6.38
N ASP A 165 7.44 13.85 6.66
CA ASP A 165 8.49 14.07 7.65
C ASP A 165 8.02 13.70 9.07
N ALA A 166 6.73 13.90 9.37
CA ALA A 166 6.09 13.43 10.59
C ALA A 166 5.84 11.90 10.62
N ARG A 167 6.19 11.17 9.55
CA ARG A 167 5.99 9.71 9.40
C ARG A 167 4.51 9.28 9.43
N LEU A 168 3.62 10.18 9.06
CA LEU A 168 2.18 9.94 8.95
C LEU A 168 1.76 9.54 7.53
N MET A 169 2.61 9.79 6.55
CA MET A 169 2.41 9.46 5.13
C MET A 169 3.58 8.69 4.56
N ALA A 170 3.28 7.83 3.59
CA ALA A 170 4.26 7.31 2.63
C ALA A 170 4.25 8.17 1.36
N GLU A 171 5.43 8.35 0.77
CA GLU A 171 5.60 8.94 -0.56
C GLU A 171 6.30 7.92 -1.45
N MET A 172 5.82 7.79 -2.68
CA MET A 172 6.45 6.99 -3.72
C MET A 172 6.07 7.54 -5.10
N ASP A 173 7.08 7.83 -5.90
CA ASP A 173 6.92 8.34 -7.28
C ASP A 173 6.04 9.61 -7.35
N GLY A 174 6.21 10.54 -6.40
CA GLY A 174 5.44 11.79 -6.30
C GLY A 174 3.99 11.61 -5.87
N ARG A 175 3.64 10.43 -5.33
CA ARG A 175 2.32 10.13 -4.78
C ARG A 175 2.40 9.94 -3.27
N TYR A 176 1.44 10.49 -2.58
CA TYR A 176 1.32 10.47 -1.13
C TYR A 176 0.14 9.63 -0.69
N LEU A 177 0.34 8.81 0.35
CA LEU A 177 -0.67 7.94 0.93
C LEU A 177 -0.68 8.12 2.44
N SER A 178 -1.85 8.42 3.01
CA SER A 178 -2.06 8.47 4.46
C SER A 178 -1.94 7.07 5.06
N LEU A 179 -1.19 6.92 6.15
CA LEU A 179 -0.89 5.61 6.74
C LEU A 179 -1.81 5.25 7.91
N ALA A 180 -2.52 6.23 8.50
CA ALA A 180 -3.36 5.98 9.65
C ALA A 180 -4.62 5.18 9.29
N VAL A 181 -4.95 4.20 10.13
CA VAL A 181 -6.11 3.32 9.96
C VAL A 181 -7.32 3.90 10.69
N TRP A 182 -8.47 3.93 10.04
CA TRP A 182 -9.71 4.41 10.61
C TRP A 182 -10.19 3.55 11.77
N ARG A 183 -10.42 4.17 12.91
CA ARG A 183 -11.01 3.51 14.09
C ARG A 183 -12.53 3.45 14.05
N ASN A 184 -13.16 4.49 13.50
CA ASN A 184 -14.62 4.56 13.37
C ASN A 184 -15.02 4.36 11.89
N ARG A 185 -15.23 3.12 11.50
CA ARG A 185 -15.56 2.73 10.13
C ARG A 185 -16.82 3.41 9.59
N ALA A 186 -17.80 3.69 10.45
CA ALA A 186 -19.03 4.40 10.09
C ALA A 186 -18.79 5.82 9.56
N ALA A 187 -17.81 6.54 10.10
CA ALA A 187 -17.43 7.86 9.61
C ALA A 187 -16.78 7.83 8.22
N ARG A 188 -16.02 6.75 7.92
CA ARG A 188 -15.42 6.55 6.59
C ARG A 188 -16.50 6.35 5.52
N GLU A 189 -17.52 5.57 5.80
CA GLU A 189 -18.59 5.26 4.84
C GLU A 189 -19.42 6.50 4.50
N GLN A 190 -19.61 7.43 5.44
CA GLN A 190 -20.29 8.71 5.20
C GLN A 190 -19.48 9.64 4.30
N GLN A 191 -18.15 9.60 4.37
CA GLN A 191 -17.28 10.45 3.54
C GLN A 191 -17.23 9.99 2.08
N VAL A 192 -17.33 8.70 1.83
CA VAL A 192 -17.41 8.10 0.48
C VAL A 192 -18.78 8.39 -0.17
N SER A 193 -19.80 8.65 0.63
CA SER A 193 -21.19 8.87 0.20
C SER A 193 -21.53 10.31 -0.10
N VAL A 194 -20.60 11.29 -0.02
CA VAL A 194 -20.84 12.66 -0.48
C VAL A 194 -20.87 12.65 -2.01
N PRO A 195 -22.04 12.82 -2.67
CA PRO A 195 -22.09 12.88 -4.12
C PRO A 195 -21.27 14.08 -4.59
N LEU A 196 -20.39 13.87 -5.56
CA LEU A 196 -19.84 14.93 -6.36
C LEU A 196 -21.01 15.86 -6.76
N MET A 197 -21.00 17.10 -6.29
CA MET A 197 -21.99 18.10 -6.66
C MET A 197 -22.19 18.04 -8.16
N GLN A 198 -23.40 17.67 -8.58
CA GLN A 198 -23.78 17.79 -9.97
C GLN A 198 -23.70 19.28 -10.35
N PRO A 199 -23.09 19.63 -11.48
CA PRO A 199 -23.09 21.00 -11.93
C PRO A 199 -24.57 21.47 -12.06
N LEU A 200 -24.86 22.59 -11.45
CA LEU A 200 -26.18 23.27 -11.53
C LEU A 200 -26.60 23.31 -13.00
N ARG A 201 -27.64 22.56 -13.34
CA ARG A 201 -28.34 22.71 -14.61
C ARG A 201 -28.96 24.11 -14.60
N ASN A 202 -28.44 25.01 -15.46
CA ASN A 202 -29.10 26.26 -15.80
C ASN A 202 -30.51 25.94 -16.31
N ARG A 203 -31.50 26.04 -15.44
CA ARG A 203 -32.88 26.28 -15.84
C ARG A 203 -33.00 27.79 -15.90
N ASP A 204 -33.31 28.26 -17.08
CA ASP A 204 -34.11 29.41 -17.42
C ASP A 204 -33.53 30.13 -18.64
N ARG A 205 -34.04 29.74 -19.80
CA ARG A 205 -34.28 30.66 -20.89
C ARG A 205 -35.78 30.62 -21.17
N PRO A 206 -36.55 31.72 -20.95
CA PRO A 206 -37.92 31.82 -21.43
C PRO A 206 -37.90 32.03 -22.95
N SER A 207 -38.79 31.32 -23.61
CA SER A 207 -39.08 31.45 -25.02
C SER A 207 -39.78 32.79 -25.28
N THR A 208 -39.31 33.56 -26.21
CA THR A 208 -40.06 34.52 -27.02
C THR A 208 -39.72 34.29 -28.46
#